data_0c76feb58422334b5e2e6660a6c29d4c
#
_entry.id   0c76feb58422334b5e2e6660a6c29d4c
#
_cell.length_a   1.000
_cell.length_b   1.000
_cell.length_c   1.000
_cell.angle_alpha   90.00
_cell.angle_beta   90.00
_cell.angle_gamma   90.00
#
_symmetry.space_group_name_H-M   'P 1'
#
loop_
_entity.id
_entity.type
_entity.pdbx_description
1 polymer ?
#
loop_
_entity_poly.entity_id
_entity_poly.type
_entity_poly.pdbx_seq_one_letter_code
_entity_poly.pdbx_strand_id
1 'polypeptide(L)'
;EGQRWDIPAKVFARPLEIYANATLTQENFTEELKLLGYKDAANYDKSGNYVVQGNHMYVHTRGFDYGDSNEPEQVLEVGFIDGQVSEIRSTKPSTTGVARLEPLLIGGIYPQHNEDRVLIKINKVPKTLIEALVSTEDRNFYHHHGVSVRGTARAIVSNVTGGRRQGGSTLTQQLVK
;
A
#
# COMPACT_ATOMS: atom_id res chain seq x y z
N GLU A 1 -22.91 -10.73 13.08
CA GLU A 1 -22.06 -9.58 13.46
C GLU A 1 -21.63 -8.91 12.17
N GLY A 2 -22.29 -7.78 11.83
CA GLY A 2 -22.04 -7.05 10.59
C GLY A 2 -20.62 -6.46 10.59
N GLN A 3 -19.93 -6.56 9.45
CA GLN A 3 -18.70 -5.82 9.23
C GLN A 3 -19.01 -4.33 9.43
N ARG A 4 -18.38 -3.71 10.44
CA ARG A 4 -18.58 -2.28 10.74
C ARG A 4 -17.92 -1.35 9.71
N TRP A 5 -17.18 -1.91 8.76
CA TRP A 5 -16.39 -1.16 7.78
C TRP A 5 -16.51 -1.82 6.41
N ASP A 6 -17.03 -1.09 5.45
CA ASP A 6 -16.96 -1.48 4.04
C ASP A 6 -15.55 -1.18 3.53
N ILE A 7 -14.85 -2.23 3.09
CA ILE A 7 -13.54 -2.09 2.47
C ILE A 7 -13.77 -1.61 1.04
N PRO A 8 -13.11 -0.53 0.60
CA PRO A 8 -13.24 -0.07 -0.77
C PRO A 8 -12.80 -1.16 -1.75
N ALA A 9 -13.60 -1.39 -2.80
CA ALA A 9 -13.22 -2.26 -3.89
C ALA A 9 -12.20 -1.51 -4.76
N LYS A 10 -11.05 -2.13 -5.04
CA LYS A 10 -10.02 -1.59 -5.92
C LYS A 10 -10.22 -2.12 -7.33
N VAL A 11 -10.12 -1.24 -8.32
CA VAL A 11 -10.19 -1.58 -9.74
C VAL A 11 -8.79 -1.45 -10.32
N PHE A 12 -8.31 -2.53 -10.89
CA PHE A 12 -6.98 -2.61 -11.49
C PHE A 12 -7.08 -2.74 -13.00
N ALA A 13 -6.08 -2.23 -13.71
CA ALA A 13 -5.86 -2.49 -15.12
C ALA A 13 -5.47 -3.96 -15.33
N ARG A 14 -5.40 -4.38 -16.59
CA ARG A 14 -4.84 -5.69 -16.93
C ARG A 14 -3.35 -5.72 -16.56
N PRO A 15 -2.87 -6.76 -15.88
CA PRO A 15 -1.44 -6.93 -15.60
C PRO A 15 -0.65 -7.11 -16.89
N LEU A 16 0.58 -6.59 -16.92
CA LEU A 16 1.50 -6.88 -18.00
C LEU A 16 2.08 -8.29 -17.84
N GLU A 17 1.85 -9.12 -18.84
CA GLU A 17 2.42 -10.46 -18.95
C GLU A 17 3.70 -10.40 -19.79
N ILE A 18 4.78 -10.96 -19.27
CA ILE A 18 6.10 -10.97 -19.90
C ILE A 18 6.48 -12.44 -20.16
N TYR A 19 6.73 -12.76 -21.41
CA TYR A 19 7.13 -14.09 -21.85
C TYR A 19 8.01 -14.00 -23.10
N ALA A 20 8.78 -15.04 -23.37
CA ALA A 20 9.66 -15.06 -24.55
C ALA A 20 8.85 -14.92 -25.85
N ASN A 21 9.35 -14.13 -26.78
CA ASN A 21 8.74 -13.73 -28.05
C ASN A 21 7.46 -12.84 -27.90
N ALA A 22 7.18 -12.29 -26.71
CA ALA A 22 6.16 -11.27 -26.57
C ALA A 22 6.56 -10.02 -27.38
N THR A 23 5.59 -9.42 -28.08
CA THR A 23 5.77 -8.13 -28.77
C THR A 23 5.78 -7.01 -27.71
N LEU A 24 6.98 -6.68 -27.25
CA LEU A 24 7.21 -5.69 -26.22
C LEU A 24 8.58 -5.07 -26.44
N THR A 25 8.64 -3.78 -26.69
CA THR A 25 9.91 -3.06 -26.82
C THR A 25 10.44 -2.69 -25.44
N GLN A 26 11.75 -2.45 -25.36
CA GLN A 26 12.39 -1.99 -24.14
C GLN A 26 11.83 -0.64 -23.67
N GLU A 27 11.50 0.26 -24.63
CA GLU A 27 10.89 1.55 -24.35
C GLU A 27 9.49 1.38 -23.72
N ASN A 28 8.62 0.58 -24.35
CA ASN A 28 7.27 0.34 -23.84
C ASN A 28 7.31 -0.33 -22.45
N PHE A 29 8.25 -1.26 -22.24
CA PHE A 29 8.44 -1.87 -20.94
C PHE A 29 8.89 -0.86 -19.89
N THR A 30 9.79 0.06 -20.27
CA THR A 30 10.22 1.15 -19.37
C THR A 30 9.07 2.09 -19.02
N GLU A 31 8.18 2.40 -19.97
CA GLU A 31 7.00 3.22 -19.73
C GLU A 31 6.03 2.54 -18.75
N GLU A 32 5.76 1.25 -18.93
CA GLU A 32 4.95 0.47 -18.00
C GLU A 32 5.54 0.46 -16.58
N LEU A 33 6.86 0.26 -16.45
CA LEU A 33 7.53 0.33 -15.16
C LEU A 33 7.38 1.71 -14.50
N LYS A 34 7.50 2.79 -15.28
CA LYS A 34 7.31 4.16 -14.78
C LYS A 34 5.85 4.41 -14.35
N LEU A 35 4.87 3.92 -15.10
CA LEU A 35 3.44 4.02 -14.74
C LEU A 35 3.15 3.29 -13.43
N LEU A 36 3.80 2.16 -13.18
CA LEU A 36 3.73 1.41 -11.93
C LEU A 36 4.57 2.05 -10.81
N GLY A 37 5.28 3.16 -11.08
CA GLY A 37 6.10 3.85 -10.10
C GLY A 37 7.40 3.14 -9.74
N TYR A 38 7.93 2.33 -10.66
CA TYR A 38 9.29 1.80 -10.54
C TYR A 38 10.30 2.91 -10.78
N LYS A 39 11.48 2.77 -10.16
CA LYS A 39 12.56 3.75 -10.25
C LYS A 39 13.74 3.17 -11.00
N ASP A 40 14.23 3.95 -11.97
CA ASP A 40 15.55 3.73 -12.55
C ASP A 40 16.62 3.98 -11.46
N ALA A 41 17.44 3.01 -11.19
CA ALA A 41 18.38 3.02 -10.07
C ALA A 41 19.74 2.46 -10.46
N ALA A 42 20.76 2.72 -9.64
CA ALA A 42 22.10 2.17 -9.86
C ALA A 42 22.16 0.64 -9.65
N ASN A 43 21.20 0.10 -8.88
CA ASN A 43 21.07 -1.34 -8.63
C ASN A 43 19.59 -1.73 -8.44
N TYR A 44 19.31 -3.03 -8.51
CA TYR A 44 18.00 -3.63 -8.34
C TYR A 44 17.82 -4.36 -7.00
N ASP A 45 18.54 -3.95 -5.95
CA ASP A 45 18.51 -4.62 -4.64
C ASP A 45 17.17 -4.37 -3.90
N LYS A 46 16.45 -3.32 -4.28
CA LYS A 46 15.17 -2.95 -3.67
C LYS A 46 14.00 -3.22 -4.61
N SER A 47 12.94 -3.77 -4.07
CA SER A 47 11.67 -3.93 -4.75
C SER A 47 11.14 -2.59 -5.29
N GLY A 48 10.71 -2.60 -6.55
CA GLY A 48 10.30 -1.39 -7.26
C GLY A 48 11.45 -0.61 -7.91
N ASN A 49 12.66 -1.18 -7.98
CA ASN A 49 13.78 -0.65 -8.77
C ASN A 49 13.98 -1.44 -10.06
N TYR A 50 14.49 -0.77 -11.08
CA TYR A 50 14.99 -1.42 -12.28
C TYR A 50 16.32 -0.80 -12.72
N VAL A 51 17.09 -1.56 -13.51
CA VAL A 51 18.36 -1.16 -14.11
C VAL A 51 18.34 -1.55 -15.58
N VAL A 52 18.80 -0.67 -16.45
CA VAL A 52 18.96 -0.91 -17.88
C VAL A 52 20.42 -1.17 -18.19
N GLN A 53 20.74 -2.30 -18.83
CA GLN A 53 22.09 -2.65 -19.26
C GLN A 53 22.08 -3.11 -20.73
N GLY A 54 22.30 -2.18 -21.64
CA GLY A 54 22.23 -2.46 -23.07
C GLY A 54 20.80 -2.86 -23.47
N ASN A 55 20.65 -4.07 -24.02
CA ASN A 55 19.37 -4.63 -24.40
C ASN A 55 18.74 -5.53 -23.31
N HIS A 56 19.25 -5.50 -22.08
CA HIS A 56 18.70 -6.21 -20.94
C HIS A 56 18.19 -5.23 -19.88
N MET A 57 17.11 -5.62 -19.21
CA MET A 57 16.58 -4.92 -18.05
C MET A 57 16.49 -5.87 -16.86
N TYR A 58 16.95 -5.40 -15.72
CA TYR A 58 16.86 -6.10 -14.43
C TYR A 58 15.81 -5.38 -13.60
N VAL A 59 14.75 -6.09 -13.23
CA VAL A 59 13.60 -5.50 -12.52
C VAL A 59 13.36 -6.26 -11.23
N HIS A 60 13.43 -5.58 -10.10
CA HIS A 60 13.01 -6.15 -8.81
C HIS A 60 11.51 -5.90 -8.61
N THR A 61 10.71 -6.91 -8.96
CA THR A 61 9.25 -6.81 -8.95
C THR A 61 8.72 -6.75 -7.53
N ARG A 62 7.53 -6.16 -7.38
CA ARG A 62 6.75 -6.24 -6.15
C ARG A 62 5.89 -7.51 -6.21
N GLY A 63 5.67 -8.12 -5.05
CA GLY A 63 4.71 -9.22 -4.97
C GLY A 63 3.28 -8.71 -5.11
N PHE A 64 2.40 -9.50 -5.75
CA PHE A 64 1.00 -9.17 -5.90
C PHE A 64 0.11 -10.40 -5.77
N ASP A 65 -0.96 -10.26 -4.97
CA ASP A 65 -1.98 -11.29 -4.80
C ASP A 65 -3.16 -10.97 -5.71
N TYR A 66 -3.37 -11.83 -6.73
CA TYR A 66 -4.47 -11.71 -7.69
C TYR A 66 -5.78 -12.32 -7.18
N GLY A 67 -5.76 -12.94 -5.99
CA GLY A 67 -6.89 -13.65 -5.43
C GLY A 67 -6.99 -15.11 -5.88
N ASP A 68 -6.73 -15.40 -7.14
CA ASP A 68 -6.63 -16.76 -7.72
C ASP A 68 -5.19 -17.28 -7.76
N SER A 69 -4.23 -16.39 -7.72
CA SER A 69 -2.79 -16.68 -7.79
C SER A 69 -1.98 -15.61 -7.06
N ASN A 70 -0.83 -15.99 -6.53
CA ASN A 70 0.09 -15.09 -5.85
C ASN A 70 1.42 -15.05 -6.60
N GLU A 71 1.77 -13.87 -7.12
CA GLU A 71 3.09 -13.60 -7.67
C GLU A 71 4.00 -13.08 -6.56
N PRO A 72 5.06 -13.80 -6.20
CA PRO A 72 6.01 -13.34 -5.18
C PRO A 72 6.91 -12.23 -5.70
N GLU A 73 7.45 -11.44 -4.80
CA GLU A 73 8.57 -10.55 -5.07
C GLU A 73 9.77 -11.34 -5.63
N GLN A 74 10.33 -10.87 -6.76
CA GLN A 74 11.40 -11.57 -7.47
C GLN A 74 12.21 -10.59 -8.32
N VAL A 75 13.40 -11.02 -8.75
CA VAL A 75 14.19 -10.30 -9.76
C VAL A 75 13.97 -10.96 -11.12
N LEU A 76 13.56 -10.15 -12.09
CA LEU A 76 13.43 -10.53 -13.48
C LEU A 76 14.59 -9.93 -14.27
N GLU A 77 15.23 -10.75 -15.09
CA GLU A 77 16.10 -10.33 -16.19
C GLU A 77 15.31 -10.51 -17.49
N VAL A 78 15.14 -9.43 -18.23
CA VAL A 78 14.37 -9.40 -19.49
C VAL A 78 15.28 -8.88 -20.59
N GLY A 79 15.53 -9.70 -21.59
CA GLY A 79 16.29 -9.33 -22.80
C GLY A 79 15.36 -8.91 -23.93
N PHE A 80 15.80 -7.96 -24.76
CA PHE A 80 15.03 -7.42 -25.88
C PHE A 80 15.83 -7.50 -27.17
N ILE A 81 15.23 -7.97 -28.25
CA ILE A 81 15.79 -7.99 -29.61
C ILE A 81 14.65 -7.70 -30.60
N ASP A 82 14.87 -6.79 -31.53
CA ASP A 82 13.95 -6.48 -32.63
C ASP A 82 12.49 -6.19 -32.19
N GLY A 83 12.33 -5.49 -31.06
CA GLY A 83 11.01 -5.11 -30.54
C GLY A 83 10.25 -6.22 -29.82
N GLN A 84 10.94 -7.31 -29.50
CA GLN A 84 10.36 -8.45 -28.80
C GLN A 84 11.21 -8.84 -27.59
N VAL A 85 10.59 -9.51 -26.63
CA VAL A 85 11.28 -10.14 -25.52
C VAL A 85 12.04 -11.36 -26.05
N SER A 86 13.36 -11.32 -26.05
CA SER A 86 14.21 -12.42 -26.51
C SER A 86 14.35 -13.52 -25.45
N GLU A 87 14.47 -13.13 -24.20
CA GLU A 87 14.58 -14.04 -23.07
C GLU A 87 14.04 -13.43 -21.80
N ILE A 88 13.62 -14.30 -20.90
CA ILE A 88 13.23 -13.94 -19.54
C ILE A 88 13.84 -14.93 -18.56
N ARG A 89 14.48 -14.42 -17.52
CA ARG A 89 14.99 -15.20 -16.39
C ARG A 89 14.47 -14.62 -15.11
N SER A 90 14.18 -15.47 -14.14
CA SER A 90 13.63 -15.10 -12.84
C SER A 90 14.37 -15.81 -11.72
N THR A 91 14.55 -15.14 -10.59
CA THR A 91 15.05 -15.77 -9.35
C THR A 91 14.03 -16.75 -8.76
N LYS A 92 12.76 -16.65 -9.14
CA LYS A 92 11.69 -17.58 -8.78
C LYS A 92 10.95 -18.00 -10.05
N PRO A 93 11.50 -18.97 -10.80
CA PRO A 93 10.95 -19.35 -12.09
C PRO A 93 9.50 -19.81 -11.95
N SER A 94 8.63 -19.25 -12.78
CA SER A 94 7.26 -19.71 -12.95
C SER A 94 7.26 -21.04 -13.70
N THR A 95 6.37 -21.94 -13.33
CA THR A 95 6.14 -23.20 -14.05
C THR A 95 5.59 -22.99 -15.46
N THR A 96 5.03 -21.80 -15.73
CA THR A 96 4.41 -21.45 -17.02
C THR A 96 5.34 -20.70 -17.96
N GLY A 97 6.53 -20.28 -17.52
CA GLY A 97 7.44 -19.42 -18.32
C GLY A 97 6.93 -17.99 -18.55
N VAL A 98 5.88 -17.59 -17.85
CA VAL A 98 5.28 -16.24 -17.89
C VAL A 98 5.52 -15.57 -16.56
N ALA A 99 6.02 -14.33 -16.57
CA ALA A 99 6.05 -13.46 -15.40
C ALA A 99 5.00 -12.36 -15.55
N ARG A 100 4.42 -11.94 -14.45
CA ARG A 100 3.44 -10.84 -14.42
C ARG A 100 3.93 -9.73 -13.50
N LEU A 101 3.80 -8.50 -13.97
CA LEU A 101 3.93 -7.34 -13.10
C LEU A 101 2.59 -7.06 -12.39
N GLU A 102 2.67 -6.46 -11.22
CA GLU A 102 1.46 -6.01 -10.52
C GLU A 102 0.65 -5.07 -11.43
N PRO A 103 -0.68 -5.15 -11.42
CA PRO A 103 -1.52 -4.32 -12.27
C PRO A 103 -1.60 -2.89 -11.74
N LEU A 104 -1.70 -1.92 -12.64
CA LEU A 104 -1.92 -0.52 -12.28
C LEU A 104 -3.28 -0.34 -11.60
N LEU A 105 -3.29 0.30 -10.43
CA LEU A 105 -4.53 0.72 -9.79
C LEU A 105 -5.13 1.90 -10.56
N ILE A 106 -6.29 1.70 -11.18
CA ILE A 106 -6.96 2.70 -12.03
C ILE A 106 -8.12 3.40 -11.31
N GLY A 107 -8.60 2.84 -10.21
CA GLY A 107 -9.67 3.46 -9.44
C GLY A 107 -10.06 2.65 -8.22
N GLY A 108 -10.95 3.22 -7.42
CA GLY A 108 -11.56 2.57 -6.26
C GLY A 108 -13.05 2.90 -6.20
N ILE A 109 -13.85 1.92 -5.79
CA ILE A 109 -15.26 2.13 -5.46
C ILE A 109 -15.31 2.30 -3.95
N TYR A 110 -15.54 3.54 -3.52
CA TYR A 110 -15.57 3.88 -2.10
C TYR A 110 -17.02 3.81 -1.59
N PRO A 111 -17.28 3.19 -0.44
CA PRO A 111 -18.56 3.36 0.23
C PRO A 111 -18.74 4.83 0.64
N GLN A 112 -19.94 5.20 1.04
CA GLN A 112 -20.54 6.53 1.20
C GLN A 112 -19.66 7.70 1.72
N HIS A 113 -18.43 7.49 2.19
CA HIS A 113 -17.60 8.52 2.82
C HIS A 113 -16.33 8.93 2.06
N ASN A 114 -16.08 8.40 0.85
CA ASN A 114 -14.88 8.70 0.03
C ASN A 114 -13.53 8.56 0.77
N GLU A 115 -13.46 7.70 1.79
CA GLU A 115 -12.24 7.47 2.56
C GLU A 115 -11.58 6.15 2.13
N ASP A 116 -10.29 6.21 1.79
CA ASP A 116 -9.48 5.01 1.57
C ASP A 116 -8.96 4.50 2.92
N ARG A 117 -9.51 3.39 3.40
CA ARG A 117 -9.16 2.78 4.68
C ARG A 117 -8.33 1.53 4.44
N VAL A 118 -7.06 1.61 4.74
CA VAL A 118 -6.15 0.46 4.72
C VAL A 118 -6.05 -0.12 6.12
N LEU A 119 -6.51 -1.37 6.29
CA LEU A 119 -6.41 -2.06 7.56
C LEU A 119 -4.95 -2.45 7.84
N ILE A 120 -4.39 -1.90 8.90
CA ILE A 120 -3.03 -2.16 9.34
C ILE A 120 -3.06 -2.91 10.66
N LYS A 121 -2.27 -3.99 10.78
CA LYS A 121 -2.09 -4.66 12.07
C LYS A 121 -1.31 -3.76 13.02
N ILE A 122 -1.75 -3.64 14.28
CA ILE A 122 -1.17 -2.75 15.29
C ILE A 122 0.35 -2.98 15.49
N ASN A 123 0.83 -4.20 15.33
CA ASN A 123 2.25 -4.52 15.44
C ASN A 123 3.11 -4.01 14.27
N LYS A 124 2.47 -3.56 13.17
CA LYS A 124 3.15 -2.92 12.02
C LYS A 124 3.15 -1.40 12.12
N VAL A 125 2.46 -0.82 13.10
CA VAL A 125 2.41 0.62 13.31
C VAL A 125 3.63 1.05 14.12
N PRO A 126 4.39 2.07 13.69
CA PRO A 126 5.51 2.60 14.47
C PRO A 126 5.06 3.05 15.87
N LYS A 127 5.80 2.70 16.91
CA LYS A 127 5.47 3.07 18.30
C LYS A 127 5.32 4.57 18.48
N THR A 128 6.17 5.36 17.82
CA THR A 128 6.13 6.83 17.85
C THR A 128 4.80 7.40 17.34
N LEU A 129 4.18 6.75 16.34
CA LEU A 129 2.87 7.16 15.83
C LEU A 129 1.76 6.87 16.85
N ILE A 130 1.82 5.72 17.51
CA ILE A 130 0.87 5.35 18.58
C ILE A 130 1.00 6.33 19.75
N GLU A 131 2.21 6.61 20.19
CA GLU A 131 2.49 7.56 21.28
C GLU A 131 2.04 8.97 20.93
N ALA A 132 2.26 9.43 19.70
CA ALA A 132 1.80 10.72 19.23
C ALA A 132 0.26 10.80 19.23
N LEU A 133 -0.43 9.77 18.73
CA LEU A 133 -1.89 9.71 18.73
C LEU A 133 -2.45 9.74 20.15
N VAL A 134 -1.94 8.87 21.04
CA VAL A 134 -2.38 8.81 22.43
C VAL A 134 -2.12 10.12 23.16
N SER A 135 -0.96 10.75 22.97
CA SER A 135 -0.64 12.01 23.64
C SER A 135 -1.47 13.20 23.17
N THR A 136 -1.94 13.15 21.91
CA THR A 136 -2.77 14.21 21.31
C THR A 136 -4.24 14.04 21.64
N GLU A 137 -4.79 12.83 21.44
CA GLU A 137 -6.23 12.57 21.56
C GLU A 137 -6.63 12.20 22.99
N ASP A 138 -5.83 11.41 23.71
CA ASP A 138 -6.18 10.91 25.02
C ASP A 138 -4.94 10.62 25.87
N ARG A 139 -4.33 11.68 26.38
CA ARG A 139 -3.07 11.62 27.14
C ARG A 139 -3.09 10.65 28.33
N ASN A 140 -4.26 10.33 28.86
CA ASN A 140 -4.45 9.44 30.01
C ASN A 140 -5.04 8.08 29.60
N PHE A 141 -4.95 7.72 28.33
CA PHE A 141 -5.55 6.51 27.76
C PHE A 141 -5.26 5.24 28.58
N TYR A 142 -4.04 5.07 29.03
CA TYR A 142 -3.63 3.89 29.82
C TYR A 142 -4.00 3.95 31.32
N HIS A 143 -4.60 5.07 31.77
CA HIS A 143 -4.92 5.30 33.19
C HIS A 143 -6.42 5.34 33.50
N HIS A 144 -7.29 5.14 32.51
CA HIS A 144 -8.74 5.06 32.70
C HIS A 144 -9.35 3.87 31.97
N HIS A 145 -10.57 3.50 32.33
CA HIS A 145 -11.30 2.36 31.78
C HIS A 145 -12.33 2.79 30.71
N GLY A 146 -11.84 3.47 29.67
CA GLY A 146 -12.65 3.89 28.52
C GLY A 146 -13.31 5.28 28.65
N VAL A 147 -13.51 5.80 29.85
CA VAL A 147 -14.07 7.14 30.10
C VAL A 147 -13.16 7.91 31.04
N SER A 148 -12.77 9.13 30.66
CA SER A 148 -12.00 10.03 31.50
C SER A 148 -12.90 11.04 32.21
N VAL A 149 -13.27 10.76 33.45
CA VAL A 149 -14.10 11.67 34.28
C VAL A 149 -13.45 13.05 34.39
N ARG A 150 -12.12 13.08 34.58
CA ARG A 150 -11.33 14.32 34.64
C ARG A 150 -11.35 15.10 33.32
N GLY A 151 -11.23 14.42 32.18
CA GLY A 151 -11.30 15.01 30.85
C GLY A 151 -12.68 15.61 30.56
N THR A 152 -13.72 14.85 30.88
CA THR A 152 -15.12 15.29 30.72
C THR A 152 -15.44 16.49 31.60
N ALA A 153 -15.08 16.46 32.89
CA ALA A 153 -15.30 17.58 33.80
C ALA A 153 -14.58 18.86 33.34
N ARG A 154 -13.33 18.74 32.91
CA ARG A 154 -12.55 19.87 32.36
C ARG A 154 -13.21 20.46 31.10
N ALA A 155 -13.67 19.61 30.18
CA ALA A 155 -14.33 20.04 28.95
C ALA A 155 -15.65 20.77 29.26
N ILE A 156 -16.44 20.29 30.22
CA ILE A 156 -17.69 20.96 30.67
C ILE A 156 -17.36 22.35 31.23
N VAL A 157 -16.40 22.44 32.16
CA VAL A 157 -16.01 23.73 32.76
C VAL A 157 -15.52 24.70 31.69
N SER A 158 -14.62 24.28 30.80
CA SER A 158 -14.10 25.12 29.73
C SER A 158 -15.17 25.60 28.75
N ASN A 159 -16.12 24.75 28.42
CA ASN A 159 -17.21 25.08 27.49
C ASN A 159 -18.26 26.02 28.12
N VAL A 160 -18.49 25.92 29.45
CA VAL A 160 -19.42 26.79 30.17
C VAL A 160 -18.80 28.15 30.47
N THR A 161 -17.48 28.23 30.73
CA THR A 161 -16.79 29.46 31.05
C THR A 161 -16.35 30.30 29.83
N GLY A 162 -16.80 29.90 28.60
CA GLY A 162 -16.46 30.67 27.38
C GLY A 162 -15.04 30.43 26.87
N GLY A 163 -14.34 29.42 27.37
CA GLY A 163 -13.03 29.03 26.92
C GLY A 163 -13.06 28.38 25.53
N ARG A 164 -11.87 28.08 24.99
CA ARG A 164 -11.73 27.37 23.72
C ARG A 164 -12.42 26.03 23.82
N ARG A 165 -13.33 25.71 22.88
CA ARG A 165 -14.02 24.40 22.83
C ARG A 165 -13.01 23.26 22.94
N GLN A 166 -13.03 22.52 24.03
CA GLN A 166 -12.16 21.38 24.28
C GLN A 166 -12.99 20.08 24.16
N GLY A 167 -12.49 19.13 23.37
CA GLY A 167 -13.03 17.77 23.34
C GLY A 167 -12.68 17.07 24.66
N GLY A 168 -13.68 16.40 25.25
CA GLY A 168 -13.49 15.57 26.46
C GLY A 168 -13.66 14.08 26.19
N SER A 169 -13.81 13.68 24.93
CA SER A 169 -13.99 12.27 24.53
C SER A 169 -12.65 11.53 24.55
N THR A 170 -12.71 10.28 25.03
CA THR A 170 -11.55 9.37 25.00
C THR A 170 -11.46 8.63 23.67
N LEU A 171 -10.29 8.05 23.35
CA LEU A 171 -10.12 7.17 22.19
C LEU A 171 -11.14 6.02 22.18
N THR A 172 -11.41 5.44 23.34
CA THR A 172 -12.43 4.36 23.48
C THR A 172 -13.83 4.85 23.11
N GLN A 173 -14.21 6.05 23.52
CA GLN A 173 -15.52 6.65 23.18
C GLN A 173 -15.61 7.00 21.68
N GLN A 174 -14.51 7.42 21.06
CA GLN A 174 -14.48 7.67 19.61
C GLN A 174 -14.64 6.39 18.80
N LEU A 175 -14.14 5.26 19.30
CA LEU A 175 -14.23 3.96 18.62
C LEU A 175 -15.66 3.39 18.62
N VAL A 176 -16.51 3.78 19.60
CA VAL A 176 -17.87 3.24 19.77
C VAL A 176 -18.92 4.11 19.05
N LYS A 177 -18.53 5.25 18.53
CA LYS A 177 -19.38 6.19 17.82
C LYS A 177 -19.56 5.79 16.35
#